data_07addf3a32878c8acd7526c54d154a23
#
_entry.id   07addf3a32878c8acd7526c54d154a23
#
_cell.length_a   1.000
_cell.length_b   1.000
_cell.length_c   1.000
_cell.angle_alpha   90.00
_cell.angle_beta   90.00
_cell.angle_gamma   90.00
#
_symmetry.space_group_name_H-M   'P 1'
#
loop_
_entity.id
_entity.type
_entity.pdbx_description
1 polymer ?
#
loop_
_entity_poly.entity_id
_entity_poly.type
_entity_poly.pdbx_seq_one_letter_code
_entity_poly.pdbx_strand_id
1 'polypeptide(L)'
;MKRSRFLEISSQIDLPFLETNGELIQKIFETLRLRFRLIKNSNQKLVDLGSGNGQIIAYSALNYGIKSIGIEINHNLIKEAKRHIKLLKKEKLYHRKLFRKIKVIHGDFYEIDLIDFDFIYIYSLPTMQKYLYHVFLTAKNKAIIISHKYPLNGFDNFLKLEYELKSETKDQIISTFYYDKFG
;
A
#
# COMPACT_ATOMS: atom_id res chain seq x y z
N MET A 1 -2.12 -21.95 17.13
CA MET A 1 -1.81 -20.68 16.47
C MET A 1 -2.34 -20.55 15.04
N LYS A 2 -2.28 -21.58 14.18
CA LYS A 2 -2.77 -21.52 12.76
C LYS A 2 -4.29 -21.36 12.57
N ARG A 3 -5.13 -21.89 13.48
CA ARG A 3 -6.60 -21.90 13.33
C ARG A 3 -7.28 -20.55 13.64
N SER A 4 -6.71 -19.77 14.56
CA SER A 4 -7.18 -18.41 14.88
C SER A 4 -6.89 -17.43 13.75
N ARG A 5 -5.72 -17.54 13.13
CA ARG A 5 -5.31 -16.73 11.99
C ARG A 5 -6.19 -16.91 10.74
N PHE A 6 -6.58 -18.17 10.48
CA PHE A 6 -7.45 -18.47 9.33
C PHE A 6 -8.85 -17.85 9.45
N LEU A 7 -9.44 -17.85 10.66
CA LEU A 7 -10.75 -17.24 10.91
C LEU A 7 -10.72 -15.71 10.83
N GLU A 8 -9.59 -15.09 11.24
CA GLU A 8 -9.40 -13.64 11.13
C GLU A 8 -9.12 -13.19 9.69
N ILE A 9 -8.38 -13.97 8.92
CA ILE A 9 -8.13 -13.73 7.50
C ILE A 9 -9.43 -13.87 6.68
N SER A 10 -10.29 -14.86 7.01
CA SER A 10 -11.58 -15.00 6.35
C SER A 10 -12.50 -13.80 6.61
N SER A 11 -12.42 -13.17 7.79
CA SER A 11 -13.16 -11.93 8.08
C SER A 11 -12.64 -10.72 7.28
N GLN A 12 -11.37 -10.73 6.84
CA GLN A 12 -10.82 -9.70 5.94
C GLN A 12 -11.29 -9.85 4.50
N ILE A 13 -11.53 -11.08 4.06
CA ILE A 13 -12.02 -11.35 2.70
C ILE A 13 -13.43 -10.80 2.50
N ASP A 14 -14.20 -10.71 3.59
CA ASP A 14 -15.57 -10.16 3.62
C ASP A 14 -15.62 -8.63 3.88
N LEU A 15 -14.47 -7.97 4.08
CA LEU A 15 -14.45 -6.52 4.20
C LEU A 15 -14.80 -5.89 2.85
N PRO A 16 -15.73 -4.91 2.81
CA PRO A 16 -16.04 -4.21 1.59
C PRO A 16 -14.75 -3.55 1.07
N PHE A 17 -14.40 -3.87 -0.16
CA PHE A 17 -13.33 -3.18 -0.87
C PHE A 17 -13.73 -1.71 -0.99
N LEU A 18 -13.02 -0.84 -0.26
CA LEU A 18 -13.20 0.61 -0.33
C LEU A 18 -12.21 1.16 -1.35
N GLU A 19 -12.75 1.53 -2.49
CA GLU A 19 -11.97 2.15 -3.55
C GLU A 19 -11.44 3.52 -3.09
N THR A 20 -10.11 3.70 -3.14
CA THR A 20 -9.50 4.99 -2.81
C THR A 20 -9.73 5.96 -3.97
N ASN A 21 -10.34 7.12 -3.71
CA ASN A 21 -10.57 8.15 -4.73
C ASN A 21 -9.26 8.55 -5.41
N GLY A 22 -9.27 8.67 -6.74
CA GLY A 22 -8.09 9.02 -7.54
C GLY A 22 -7.40 10.31 -7.14
N GLU A 23 -8.16 11.34 -6.73
CA GLU A 23 -7.59 12.60 -6.21
C GLU A 23 -6.84 12.40 -4.89
N LEU A 24 -7.34 11.52 -4.03
CA LEU A 24 -6.67 11.20 -2.78
C LEU A 24 -5.38 10.41 -3.03
N ILE A 25 -5.38 9.47 -3.97
CA ILE A 25 -4.17 8.76 -4.39
C ILE A 25 -3.12 9.77 -4.88
N GLN A 26 -3.52 10.73 -5.70
CA GLN A 26 -2.62 11.79 -6.17
C GLN A 26 -2.00 12.55 -5.00
N LYS A 27 -2.80 13.02 -4.04
CA LYS A 27 -2.32 13.76 -2.85
C LYS A 27 -1.35 12.92 -2.01
N ILE A 28 -1.63 11.60 -1.85
CA ILE A 28 -0.75 10.68 -1.13
C ILE A 28 0.63 10.63 -1.81
N PHE A 29 0.68 10.45 -3.12
CA PHE A 29 1.95 10.36 -3.84
C PHE A 29 2.68 11.70 -3.98
N GLU A 30 1.97 12.81 -4.08
CA GLU A 30 2.56 14.16 -4.00
C GLU A 30 3.23 14.40 -2.65
N THR A 31 2.59 13.97 -1.56
CA THR A 31 3.18 14.02 -0.21
C THR A 31 4.46 13.20 -0.13
N LEU A 32 4.46 11.96 -0.68
CA LEU A 32 5.67 11.13 -0.75
C LEU A 32 6.79 11.83 -1.52
N ARG A 33 6.47 12.48 -2.63
CA ARG A 33 7.45 13.21 -3.45
C ARG A 33 8.02 14.44 -2.72
N LEU A 34 7.16 15.22 -2.07
CA LEU A 34 7.55 16.49 -1.46
C LEU A 34 8.26 16.32 -0.11
N ARG A 35 7.88 15.31 0.69
CA ARG A 35 8.34 15.14 2.06
C ARG A 35 9.24 13.91 2.26
N PHE A 36 9.04 12.85 1.49
CA PHE A 36 9.66 11.54 1.74
C PHE A 36 10.56 11.06 0.59
N ARG A 37 11.05 11.99 -0.22
CA ARG A 37 12.06 11.72 -1.27
C ARG A 37 11.66 10.64 -2.26
N LEU A 38 10.37 10.54 -2.63
CA LEU A 38 9.97 9.72 -3.76
C LEU A 38 10.52 10.34 -5.06
N ILE A 39 11.39 9.61 -5.74
CA ILE A 39 12.09 10.06 -6.95
C ILE A 39 11.53 9.32 -8.17
N LYS A 40 11.06 10.09 -9.16
CA LYS A 40 10.53 9.49 -10.40
C LYS A 40 11.61 8.72 -11.15
N ASN A 41 11.22 7.56 -11.67
CA ASN A 41 12.05 6.64 -12.46
C ASN A 41 13.30 6.12 -11.72
N SER A 42 13.28 6.15 -10.40
CA SER A 42 14.34 5.59 -9.54
C SER A 42 14.24 4.07 -9.41
N ASN A 43 15.17 3.50 -8.65
CA ASN A 43 15.16 2.10 -8.23
C ASN A 43 14.35 1.84 -6.96
N GLN A 44 13.68 2.87 -6.43
CA GLN A 44 12.81 2.71 -5.26
C GLN A 44 11.68 1.73 -5.54
N LYS A 45 11.24 1.05 -4.49
CA LYS A 45 10.21 0.02 -4.56
C LYS A 45 9.07 0.34 -3.60
N LEU A 46 7.85 0.15 -4.08
CA LEU A 46 6.64 0.24 -3.27
C LEU A 46 6.00 -1.13 -3.14
N VAL A 47 5.49 -1.45 -1.95
CA VAL A 47 4.56 -2.57 -1.73
C VAL A 47 3.24 -2.04 -1.20
N ASP A 48 2.15 -2.65 -1.64
CA ASP A 48 0.78 -2.42 -1.17
C ASP A 48 0.27 -3.71 -0.53
N LEU A 49 0.04 -3.65 0.79
CA LEU A 49 -0.37 -4.78 1.62
C LEU A 49 -1.89 -4.88 1.66
N GLY A 50 -2.46 -5.82 0.93
CA GLY A 50 -3.88 -5.91 0.63
C GLY A 50 -4.25 -5.03 -0.56
N SER A 51 -3.63 -5.30 -1.70
CA SER A 51 -3.66 -4.35 -2.84
C SER A 51 -5.00 -4.28 -3.59
N GLY A 52 -5.97 -5.12 -3.25
CA GLY A 52 -7.29 -5.08 -3.84
C GLY A 52 -7.27 -5.10 -5.37
N ASN A 53 -7.92 -4.12 -6.00
CA ASN A 53 -7.96 -3.93 -7.46
C ASN A 53 -6.68 -3.33 -8.07
N GLY A 54 -5.63 -3.11 -7.26
CA GLY A 54 -4.30 -2.70 -7.72
C GLY A 54 -4.16 -1.22 -8.09
N GLN A 55 -5.04 -0.34 -7.65
CA GLN A 55 -4.99 1.10 -7.97
C GLN A 55 -3.71 1.77 -7.50
N ILE A 56 -3.30 1.54 -6.25
CA ILE A 56 -2.10 2.14 -5.64
C ILE A 56 -0.84 1.74 -6.43
N ILE A 57 -0.67 0.45 -6.72
CA ILE A 57 0.50 -0.04 -7.44
C ILE A 57 0.52 0.41 -8.91
N ALA A 58 -0.65 0.48 -9.54
CA ALA A 58 -0.76 1.01 -10.90
C ALA A 58 -0.41 2.50 -10.93
N TYR A 59 -0.99 3.31 -10.03
CA TYR A 59 -0.70 4.74 -9.94
C TYR A 59 0.80 5.00 -9.70
N SER A 60 1.39 4.30 -8.74
CA SER A 60 2.80 4.40 -8.39
C SER A 60 3.71 4.12 -9.60
N ALA A 61 3.51 2.98 -10.26
CA ALA A 61 4.35 2.59 -11.39
C ALA A 61 4.15 3.48 -12.62
N LEU A 62 2.91 3.88 -12.91
CA LEU A 62 2.60 4.62 -14.14
C LEU A 62 2.95 6.11 -14.04
N ASN A 63 2.78 6.74 -12.87
CA ASN A 63 3.03 8.18 -12.69
C ASN A 63 4.41 8.49 -12.11
N TYR A 64 5.01 7.56 -11.37
CA TYR A 64 6.33 7.75 -10.75
C TYR A 64 7.41 6.83 -11.30
N GLY A 65 7.04 5.80 -12.04
CA GLY A 65 7.99 4.91 -12.69
C GLY A 65 8.87 4.12 -11.72
N ILE A 66 8.38 3.80 -10.52
CA ILE A 66 9.04 2.93 -9.55
C ILE A 66 8.44 1.51 -9.60
N LYS A 67 9.19 0.52 -9.13
CA LYS A 67 8.70 -0.86 -9.03
C LYS A 67 7.64 -0.96 -7.96
N SER A 68 6.45 -1.44 -8.30
CA SER A 68 5.28 -1.47 -7.42
C SER A 68 4.68 -2.88 -7.39
N ILE A 69 4.58 -3.42 -6.18
CA ILE A 69 4.15 -4.79 -5.92
C ILE A 69 2.91 -4.76 -5.03
N GLY A 70 1.84 -5.39 -5.45
CA GLY A 70 0.65 -5.62 -4.63
C GLY A 70 0.62 -7.05 -4.11
N ILE A 71 0.37 -7.20 -2.82
CA ILE A 71 0.11 -8.49 -2.18
C ILE A 71 -1.38 -8.57 -1.88
N GLU A 72 -2.03 -9.60 -2.39
CA GLU A 72 -3.47 -9.78 -2.22
C GLU A 72 -3.80 -11.25 -2.02
N ILE A 73 -4.67 -11.56 -1.07
CA ILE A 73 -5.06 -12.93 -0.77
C ILE A 73 -6.33 -13.36 -1.54
N ASN A 74 -7.18 -12.40 -1.89
CA ASN A 74 -8.43 -12.65 -2.58
C ASN A 74 -8.22 -12.82 -4.09
N HIS A 75 -8.45 -14.03 -4.58
CA HIS A 75 -8.30 -14.35 -6.01
C HIS A 75 -9.17 -13.51 -6.95
N ASN A 76 -10.36 -13.08 -6.50
CA ASN A 76 -11.25 -12.25 -7.33
C ASN A 76 -10.68 -10.84 -7.48
N LEU A 77 -10.20 -10.24 -6.38
CA LEU A 77 -9.53 -8.93 -6.42
C LEU A 77 -8.25 -8.97 -7.25
N ILE A 78 -7.49 -10.06 -7.21
CA ILE A 78 -6.33 -10.26 -8.10
C ILE A 78 -6.74 -10.27 -9.58
N LYS A 79 -7.85 -10.94 -9.93
CA LYS A 79 -8.38 -10.92 -11.30
C LYS A 79 -8.79 -9.52 -11.71
N GLU A 80 -9.46 -8.78 -10.82
CA GLU A 80 -9.84 -7.39 -11.03
C GLU A 80 -8.62 -6.48 -11.23
N ALA A 81 -7.60 -6.59 -10.38
CA ALA A 81 -6.35 -5.85 -10.52
C ALA A 81 -5.69 -6.10 -11.89
N LYS A 82 -5.58 -7.36 -12.30
CA LYS A 82 -5.04 -7.72 -13.62
C LYS A 82 -5.87 -7.17 -14.77
N ARG A 83 -7.21 -7.18 -14.65
CA ARG A 83 -8.12 -6.59 -15.64
C ARG A 83 -7.95 -5.08 -15.70
N HIS A 84 -7.91 -4.40 -14.57
CA HIS A 84 -7.69 -2.95 -14.47
C HIS A 84 -6.36 -2.53 -15.14
N ILE A 85 -5.25 -3.19 -14.80
CA ILE A 85 -3.94 -2.94 -15.39
C ILE A 85 -3.98 -3.17 -16.93
N LYS A 86 -4.68 -4.21 -17.38
CA LYS A 86 -4.86 -4.50 -18.82
C LYS A 86 -5.65 -3.40 -19.55
N LEU A 87 -6.68 -2.83 -18.91
CA LEU A 87 -7.47 -1.71 -19.45
C LEU A 87 -6.60 -0.46 -19.58
N LEU A 88 -5.90 -0.05 -18.51
CA LEU A 88 -4.96 1.08 -18.54
C LEU A 88 -3.91 0.94 -19.66
N LYS A 89 -3.44 -0.28 -19.91
CA LYS A 89 -2.49 -0.55 -21.01
C LYS A 89 -3.08 -0.35 -22.39
N LYS A 90 -4.40 -0.57 -22.56
CA LYS A 90 -5.11 -0.36 -23.84
C LYS A 90 -5.34 1.13 -24.15
N GLU A 91 -5.52 1.95 -23.13
CA GLU A 91 -5.74 3.41 -23.28
C GLU A 91 -4.53 4.15 -23.87
N LYS A 92 -3.36 3.52 -23.93
CA LYS A 92 -2.10 4.07 -24.51
C LYS A 92 -1.62 5.40 -23.91
N LEU A 93 -2.15 5.80 -22.75
CA LEU A 93 -1.77 7.02 -22.03
C LEU A 93 -0.37 6.92 -21.41
N TYR A 94 0.11 5.71 -21.18
CA TYR A 94 1.38 5.45 -20.52
C TYR A 94 2.32 4.62 -21.37
N HIS A 95 3.62 4.87 -21.21
CA HIS A 95 4.63 4.11 -21.93
C HIS A 95 4.63 2.63 -21.51
N ARG A 96 4.63 1.69 -22.47
CA ARG A 96 4.52 0.23 -22.24
C ARG A 96 5.54 -0.33 -21.24
N LYS A 97 6.74 0.27 -21.14
CA LYS A 97 7.79 -0.16 -20.20
C LYS A 97 7.36 -0.01 -18.73
N LEU A 98 6.50 0.98 -18.41
CA LEU A 98 6.03 1.22 -17.04
C LEU A 98 5.19 0.07 -16.51
N PHE A 99 4.41 -0.59 -17.36
CA PHE A 99 3.60 -1.75 -16.96
C PHE A 99 4.42 -2.97 -16.51
N ARG A 100 5.69 -3.06 -16.90
CA ARG A 100 6.61 -4.10 -16.41
C ARG A 100 7.03 -3.88 -14.96
N LYS A 101 6.80 -2.69 -14.42
CA LYS A 101 7.09 -2.33 -13.05
C LYS A 101 5.96 -2.70 -12.08
N ILE A 102 4.79 -3.09 -12.59
CA ILE A 102 3.64 -3.50 -11.80
C ILE A 102 3.63 -5.02 -11.64
N LYS A 103 3.51 -5.49 -10.40
CA LYS A 103 3.36 -6.92 -10.10
C LYS A 103 2.26 -7.11 -9.07
N VAL A 104 1.32 -8.02 -9.31
CA VAL A 104 0.34 -8.49 -8.34
C VAL A 104 0.70 -9.91 -7.95
N ILE A 105 0.87 -10.15 -6.65
CA ILE A 105 1.25 -11.44 -6.06
C ILE A 105 0.07 -11.94 -5.23
N HIS A 106 -0.32 -13.20 -5.46
CA HIS A 106 -1.20 -13.90 -4.53
C HIS A 106 -0.42 -14.29 -3.29
N GLY A 107 -0.82 -13.80 -2.13
CA GLY A 107 -0.12 -14.12 -0.88
C GLY A 107 -0.77 -13.47 0.34
N ASP A 108 -0.38 -13.98 1.49
CA ASP A 108 -0.70 -13.39 2.79
C ASP A 108 0.36 -12.34 3.12
N PHE A 109 -0.05 -11.08 3.28
CA PHE A 109 0.88 -10.01 3.62
C PHE A 109 1.45 -10.12 5.05
N TYR A 110 0.88 -10.95 5.89
CA TYR A 110 1.48 -11.26 7.20
C TYR A 110 2.74 -12.14 7.12
N GLU A 111 3.01 -12.73 5.96
CA GLU A 111 4.17 -13.59 5.74
C GLU A 111 5.27 -12.93 4.90
N ILE A 112 5.10 -11.65 4.52
CA ILE A 112 6.06 -10.96 3.66
C ILE A 112 7.21 -10.35 4.45
N ASP A 113 8.41 -10.37 3.85
CA ASP A 113 9.56 -9.60 4.27
C ASP A 113 9.58 -8.26 3.53
N LEU A 114 9.70 -7.17 4.30
CA LEU A 114 9.64 -5.80 3.78
C LEU A 114 11.01 -5.16 3.56
N ILE A 115 12.13 -5.87 3.77
CA ILE A 115 13.50 -5.34 3.72
C ILE A 115 13.82 -4.63 2.38
N ASP A 116 13.19 -5.04 1.30
CA ASP A 116 13.45 -4.54 -0.04
C ASP A 116 12.71 -3.23 -0.39
N PHE A 117 11.74 -2.81 0.42
CA PHE A 117 10.83 -1.74 0.05
C PHE A 117 11.18 -0.41 0.70
N ASP A 118 11.05 0.67 -0.09
CA ASP A 118 11.21 2.05 0.36
C ASP A 118 9.91 2.62 0.87
N PHE A 119 8.81 2.21 0.26
CA PHE A 119 7.45 2.64 0.59
C PHE A 119 6.55 1.43 0.81
N ILE A 120 5.87 1.40 1.95
CA ILE A 120 4.94 0.35 2.34
C ILE A 120 3.57 1.00 2.54
N TYR A 121 2.62 0.71 1.66
CA TYR A 121 1.25 1.18 1.79
C TYR A 121 0.37 0.11 2.41
N ILE A 122 -0.51 0.52 3.31
CA ILE A 122 -1.50 -0.35 3.92
C ILE A 122 -2.79 0.40 4.24
N TYR A 123 -3.92 -0.27 4.01
CA TYR A 123 -5.20 0.07 4.58
C TYR A 123 -5.68 -1.09 5.45
N SER A 124 -5.56 -0.97 6.76
CA SER A 124 -5.95 -2.03 7.70
C SER A 124 -6.81 -1.48 8.83
N LEU A 125 -7.78 -2.27 9.28
CA LEU A 125 -8.56 -1.93 10.48
C LEU A 125 -7.68 -1.95 11.73
N PRO A 126 -7.97 -1.09 12.74
CA PRO A 126 -7.19 -1.06 14.00
C PRO A 126 -7.08 -2.42 14.70
N THR A 127 -8.14 -3.23 14.65
CA THR A 127 -8.18 -4.58 15.25
C THR A 127 -7.17 -5.55 14.66
N MET A 128 -6.68 -5.27 13.45
CA MET A 128 -5.76 -6.11 12.70
C MET A 128 -4.31 -5.66 12.84
N GLN A 129 -4.09 -4.42 13.26
CA GLN A 129 -2.76 -3.81 13.35
C GLN A 129 -1.81 -4.58 14.27
N LYS A 130 -2.32 -5.15 15.38
CA LYS A 130 -1.51 -5.97 16.30
C LYS A 130 -0.77 -7.14 15.63
N TYR A 131 -1.29 -7.62 14.51
CA TYR A 131 -0.66 -8.72 13.75
C TYR A 131 0.39 -8.23 12.74
N LEU A 132 0.50 -6.92 12.53
CA LEU A 132 1.47 -6.31 11.61
C LEU A 132 2.83 -6.04 12.27
N TYR A 133 2.93 -6.18 13.58
CA TYR A 133 4.14 -5.86 14.32
C TYR A 133 5.38 -6.56 13.75
N HIS A 134 5.32 -7.89 13.62
CA HIS A 134 6.44 -8.68 13.09
C HIS A 134 6.71 -8.40 11.61
N VAL A 135 5.70 -7.99 10.82
CA VAL A 135 5.85 -7.63 9.40
C VAL A 135 6.63 -6.32 9.28
N PHE A 136 6.20 -5.28 10.00
CA PHE A 136 6.85 -3.97 9.92
C PHE A 136 8.27 -3.98 10.53
N LEU A 137 8.57 -4.89 11.45
CA LEU A 137 9.94 -5.07 11.94
C LEU A 137 10.93 -5.45 10.83
N THR A 138 10.47 -6.17 9.79
CA THR A 138 11.33 -6.56 8.66
C THR A 138 11.65 -5.41 7.70
N ALA A 139 10.92 -4.29 7.80
CA ALA A 139 11.19 -3.13 6.96
C ALA A 139 12.56 -2.54 7.25
N LYS A 140 13.27 -2.13 6.20
CA LYS A 140 14.56 -1.45 6.35
C LYS A 140 14.42 -0.09 7.03
N ASN A 141 15.49 0.35 7.67
CA ASN A 141 15.55 1.70 8.23
C ASN A 141 15.31 2.75 7.15
N LYS A 142 14.57 3.81 7.49
CA LYS A 142 14.12 4.89 6.59
C LYS A 142 13.12 4.45 5.53
N ALA A 143 12.55 3.25 5.62
CA ALA A 143 11.36 2.92 4.87
C ALA A 143 10.17 3.74 5.39
N ILE A 144 9.33 4.22 4.50
CA ILE A 144 8.13 4.98 4.85
C ILE A 144 6.92 4.08 4.81
N ILE A 145 6.26 3.93 5.96
CA ILE A 145 5.01 3.18 6.08
C ILE A 145 3.86 4.17 5.99
N ILE A 146 2.98 3.96 5.03
CA ILE A 146 1.82 4.79 4.72
C ILE A 146 0.58 4.05 5.17
N SER A 147 -0.01 4.48 6.30
CA SER A 147 -1.25 3.90 6.82
C SER A 147 -2.43 4.78 6.42
N HIS A 148 -3.30 4.22 5.60
CA HIS A 148 -4.47 4.94 5.12
C HIS A 148 -5.64 4.78 6.09
N LYS A 149 -6.33 5.89 6.38
CA LYS A 149 -7.51 6.05 7.23
C LYS A 149 -7.27 5.87 8.73
N TYR A 150 -6.46 4.91 9.16
CA TYR A 150 -6.25 4.63 10.58
C TYR A 150 -4.79 4.80 10.98
N PRO A 151 -4.50 5.46 12.13
CA PRO A 151 -3.15 5.54 12.66
C PRO A 151 -2.66 4.15 13.11
N LEU A 152 -1.35 3.96 13.10
CA LEU A 152 -0.71 2.77 13.66
C LEU A 152 -0.42 3.00 15.15
N ASN A 153 -1.07 2.22 16.01
CA ASN A 153 -0.91 2.30 17.46
C ASN A 153 -0.06 1.13 17.99
N GLY A 154 0.85 1.41 18.92
CA GLY A 154 1.70 0.39 19.55
C GLY A 154 2.94 0.02 18.73
N PHE A 155 3.39 0.89 17.83
CA PHE A 155 4.59 0.71 17.01
C PHE A 155 5.68 1.76 17.31
N ASP A 156 5.48 2.59 18.33
CA ASP A 156 6.30 3.77 18.64
C ASP A 156 7.77 3.44 18.97
N ASN A 157 8.05 2.18 19.27
CA ASN A 157 9.42 1.70 19.54
C ASN A 157 10.29 1.53 18.27
N PHE A 158 9.70 1.58 17.07
CA PHE A 158 10.45 1.50 15.81
C PHE A 158 9.80 2.25 14.64
N LEU A 159 8.61 2.84 14.83
CA LEU A 159 7.96 3.73 13.88
C LEU A 159 7.74 5.10 14.50
N LYS A 160 8.11 6.15 13.78
CA LYS A 160 7.87 7.54 14.17
C LYS A 160 6.89 8.17 13.20
N LEU A 161 5.77 8.69 13.71
CA LEU A 161 4.86 9.48 12.90
C LEU A 161 5.53 10.79 12.47
N GLU A 162 5.72 10.97 11.17
CA GLU A 162 6.35 12.15 10.58
C GLU A 162 5.34 13.13 9.98
N TYR A 163 4.21 12.62 9.50
CA TYR A 163 3.22 13.47 8.85
C TYR A 163 1.82 12.83 8.82
N GLU A 164 0.79 13.66 8.94
CA GLU A 164 -0.61 13.31 8.71
C GLU A 164 -1.16 14.17 7.56
N LEU A 165 -1.58 13.52 6.49
CA LEU A 165 -2.31 14.14 5.38
C LEU A 165 -3.81 14.07 5.67
N LYS A 166 -4.46 15.20 5.88
CA LYS A 166 -5.92 15.30 5.99
C LYS A 166 -6.51 15.66 4.63
N SER A 167 -7.49 14.89 4.19
CA SER A 167 -8.20 15.10 2.93
C SER A 167 -9.69 15.14 3.20
N GLU A 168 -10.30 16.24 2.82
CA GLU A 168 -11.75 16.41 2.90
C GLU A 168 -12.42 15.73 1.71
N THR A 169 -13.40 14.92 2.00
CA THR A 169 -14.36 14.39 1.03
C THR A 169 -15.72 15.00 1.31
N LYS A 170 -16.70 14.79 0.46
CA LYS A 170 -18.05 15.35 0.65
C LYS A 170 -18.67 14.99 2.01
N ASP A 171 -18.33 13.82 2.56
CA ASP A 171 -19.02 13.25 3.72
C ASP A 171 -18.10 13.12 4.95
N GLN A 172 -16.78 13.19 4.79
CA GLN A 172 -15.85 12.94 5.90
C GLN A 172 -14.44 13.49 5.63
N ILE A 173 -13.69 13.68 6.72
CA ILE A 173 -12.24 13.89 6.65
C ILE A 173 -11.57 12.53 6.72
N ILE A 174 -10.71 12.24 5.75
CA ILE A 174 -9.91 11.00 5.71
C ILE A 174 -8.46 11.38 5.93
N SER A 175 -7.83 10.74 6.91
CA SER A 175 -6.41 10.91 7.21
C SER A 175 -5.55 9.82 6.56
N THR A 176 -4.34 10.17 6.16
CA THR A 176 -3.29 9.23 5.76
C THR A 176 -2.04 9.56 6.55
N PHE A 177 -1.50 8.58 7.25
CA PHE A 177 -0.40 8.73 8.20
C PHE A 177 0.89 8.18 7.59
N TYR A 178 1.98 8.92 7.76
CA TYR A 178 3.30 8.56 7.23
C TYR A 178 4.26 8.36 8.40
N TYR A 179 4.81 7.16 8.48
CA TYR A 179 5.75 6.78 9.54
C TYR A 179 7.13 6.50 8.95
N ASP A 180 8.16 7.03 9.59
CA ASP A 180 9.54 6.65 9.33
C ASP A 180 9.91 5.43 10.17
N LYS A 181 10.51 4.43 9.53
CA LYS A 181 11.06 3.23 10.20
C LYS A 181 12.45 3.56 10.70
N PHE A 182 12.66 3.42 12.00
CA PHE A 182 13.96 3.59 12.67
C PHE A 182 14.31 2.35 13.52
N GLY A 183 15.59 2.16 13.84
CA GLY A 183 16.09 1.07 14.67
C GLY A 183 16.40 -0.20 13.92
#